data_708a21d28896026c00ce5f27b18ff20c
#
_entry.id   708a21d28896026c00ce5f27b18ff20c
#
_cell.length_a   1.000
_cell.length_b   1.000
_cell.length_c   1.000
_cell.angle_alpha   90.00
_cell.angle_beta   90.00
_cell.angle_gamma   90.00
#
_symmetry.space_group_name_H-M   'P 1'
#
loop_
_entity.id
_entity.type
_entity.pdbx_description
1 polymer ?
#
loop_
_entity_poly.entity_id
_entity_poly.type
_entity_poly.pdbx_seq_one_letter_code
_entity_poly.pdbx_strand_id
1 'polypeptide(L)'
;MAKVFVPTARPTSPLRARHADGEYGTSAAPGWRSIDWPAHLHRLEVDGTAVNYLDIGEGPEELEPIVFVHGLAGQWQNWLENIPRAAQERRVIAMDLPGFGLSPMPRDPISIPGYGRCVEAICDRLELGRVDMVGNSMGGFIAAEVAIQVPERIDQLMLVSAAGITSADVVHGPIVLAGRVMSVLVAHTAAQRRSFAGRPVTRHAALALVARHPSRLKADLAYEAFFKGAGKPGFDDALRASLDYDFRDRLPEIRQPTLIVWGENDSIIPVRDAQEFERLIPDSRKVVMKETGHIPMAERPETFNRLMLEFLAEKGPASAGERVDGESEAA
;
A
#
# COMPACT_ATOMS: atom_id res chain seq x y z
N MET A 1 5.41 -25.75 15.07
CA MET A 1 5.40 -24.88 16.28
C MET A 1 5.05 -23.48 15.80
N ALA A 2 3.89 -22.96 16.15
CA ALA A 2 3.51 -21.59 15.82
C ALA A 2 4.48 -20.61 16.47
N LYS A 3 5.09 -19.74 15.67
CA LYS A 3 6.05 -18.73 16.14
C LYS A 3 5.27 -17.54 16.71
N VAL A 4 5.58 -17.14 17.94
CA VAL A 4 5.04 -15.92 18.54
C VAL A 4 5.61 -14.73 17.75
N PHE A 5 4.74 -13.80 17.32
CA PHE A 5 5.16 -12.55 16.69
C PHE A 5 6.03 -11.75 17.69
N VAL A 6 7.28 -11.55 17.35
CA VAL A 6 8.18 -10.66 18.06
C VAL A 6 8.59 -9.56 17.09
N PRO A 7 8.33 -8.28 17.39
CA PRO A 7 8.78 -7.18 16.56
C PRO A 7 10.29 -7.29 16.34
N THR A 8 10.71 -7.31 15.08
CA THR A 8 12.12 -7.50 14.69
C THR A 8 12.95 -6.23 14.85
N ALA A 9 12.32 -5.07 14.87
CA ALA A 9 12.97 -3.79 15.09
C ALA A 9 12.40 -3.09 16.33
N ARG A 10 13.27 -2.40 17.07
CA ARG A 10 12.85 -1.60 18.23
C ARG A 10 12.47 -0.20 17.79
N PRO A 11 11.31 0.33 18.22
CA PRO A 11 10.96 1.74 18.00
C PRO A 11 12.06 2.67 18.51
N THR A 12 12.33 3.76 17.81
CA THR A 12 13.23 4.80 18.32
C THR A 12 12.56 5.63 19.40
N SER A 13 13.35 6.16 20.35
CA SER A 13 12.85 7.20 21.23
C SER A 13 12.72 8.55 20.49
N PRO A 14 11.81 9.45 20.92
CA PRO A 14 11.70 10.79 20.34
C PRO A 14 13.01 11.59 20.37
N LEU A 15 13.88 11.33 21.36
CA LEU A 15 15.20 11.95 21.46
C LEU A 15 16.15 11.50 20.34
N ARG A 16 16.15 10.21 19.99
CA ARG A 16 16.96 9.68 18.90
C ARG A 16 16.44 10.12 17.54
N ALA A 17 15.16 10.39 17.39
CA ALA A 17 14.57 10.90 16.17
C ALA A 17 15.12 12.29 15.76
N ARG A 18 15.76 13.03 16.67
CA ARG A 18 16.46 14.29 16.35
C ARG A 18 17.67 14.09 15.44
N HIS A 19 18.21 12.88 15.40
CA HIS A 19 19.35 12.51 14.57
C HIS A 19 18.94 11.85 13.25
N ALA A 20 17.63 11.78 12.93
CA ALA A 20 17.18 11.37 11.60
C ALA A 20 17.75 12.33 10.55
N ASP A 21 18.16 11.79 9.39
CA ASP A 21 18.67 12.59 8.29
C ASP A 21 17.64 13.59 7.76
N GLY A 22 18.08 14.52 6.90
CA GLY A 22 17.26 15.62 6.42
C GLY A 22 16.13 15.20 5.48
N GLU A 23 16.21 14.03 4.87
CA GLU A 23 15.20 13.50 3.95
C GLU A 23 13.99 12.95 4.69
N TYR A 24 14.17 12.36 5.87
CA TYR A 24 13.13 11.69 6.61
C TYR A 24 11.96 12.62 6.98
N GLY A 25 10.76 12.27 6.55
CA GLY A 25 9.53 13.02 6.79
C GLY A 25 9.45 14.35 6.06
N THR A 26 10.30 14.55 5.05
CA THR A 26 10.21 15.68 4.11
C THR A 26 9.08 15.41 3.13
N SER A 27 8.22 16.41 2.88
CA SER A 27 7.16 16.27 1.89
C SER A 27 7.74 16.27 0.48
N ALA A 28 7.24 15.37 -0.37
CA ALA A 28 7.57 15.31 -1.78
C ALA A 28 7.00 16.53 -2.56
N ALA A 29 7.60 16.83 -3.70
CA ALA A 29 7.12 17.82 -4.65
C ALA A 29 6.50 17.10 -5.87
N PRO A 30 5.35 17.57 -6.40
CA PRO A 30 4.52 18.67 -5.91
C PRO A 30 3.78 18.33 -4.61
N GLY A 31 3.50 19.34 -3.81
CA GLY A 31 2.87 19.14 -2.52
C GLY A 31 1.38 18.77 -2.62
N TRP A 32 0.95 17.74 -1.94
CA TRP A 32 -0.44 17.27 -1.89
C TRP A 32 -1.43 18.28 -1.28
N ARG A 33 -0.92 19.28 -0.54
CA ARG A 33 -1.73 20.29 0.16
C ARG A 33 -2.41 21.30 -0.75
N SER A 34 -1.95 21.43 -1.99
CA SER A 34 -2.48 22.35 -3.00
C SER A 34 -3.53 21.74 -3.91
N ILE A 35 -3.83 20.44 -3.78
CA ILE A 35 -4.79 19.72 -4.62
C ILE A 35 -6.19 19.81 -4.01
N ASP A 36 -7.19 20.12 -4.84
CA ASP A 36 -8.61 20.01 -4.49
C ASP A 36 -9.06 18.55 -4.58
N TRP A 37 -8.75 17.77 -3.56
CA TRP A 37 -9.04 16.34 -3.51
C TRP A 37 -10.53 16.00 -3.73
N PRO A 38 -11.51 16.75 -3.19
CA PRO A 38 -12.92 16.50 -3.46
C PRO A 38 -13.29 16.44 -4.94
N ALA A 39 -12.60 17.22 -5.80
CA ALA A 39 -12.84 17.21 -7.24
C ALA A 39 -12.44 15.90 -7.94
N HIS A 40 -11.62 15.09 -7.29
CA HIS A 40 -11.08 13.83 -7.81
C HIS A 40 -11.63 12.59 -7.10
N LEU A 41 -12.56 12.77 -6.14
CA LEU A 41 -13.15 11.64 -5.42
C LEU A 41 -14.45 11.20 -6.08
N HIS A 42 -14.55 9.91 -6.30
CA HIS A 42 -15.66 9.25 -6.97
C HIS A 42 -16.17 8.05 -6.16
N ARG A 43 -17.30 7.52 -6.57
CA ARG A 43 -17.86 6.27 -6.05
C ARG A 43 -18.26 5.37 -7.18
N LEU A 44 -17.95 4.09 -7.01
CA LEU A 44 -18.27 3.04 -7.96
C LEU A 44 -18.91 1.87 -7.21
N GLU A 45 -20.01 1.34 -7.73
CA GLU A 45 -20.62 0.16 -7.14
C GLU A 45 -19.95 -1.11 -7.66
N VAL A 46 -19.40 -1.91 -6.73
CA VAL A 46 -18.79 -3.21 -6.99
C VAL A 46 -19.48 -4.23 -6.08
N ASP A 47 -20.12 -5.24 -6.66
CA ASP A 47 -20.82 -6.32 -5.95
C ASP A 47 -21.78 -5.81 -4.87
N GLY A 48 -22.51 -4.73 -5.18
CA GLY A 48 -23.46 -4.10 -4.29
C GLY A 48 -22.84 -3.30 -3.13
N THR A 49 -21.55 -2.95 -3.25
CA THR A 49 -20.80 -2.12 -2.30
C THR A 49 -20.29 -0.86 -3.01
N ALA A 50 -20.64 0.32 -2.47
CA ALA A 50 -20.20 1.60 -3.01
C ALA A 50 -18.75 1.91 -2.61
N VAL A 51 -17.80 1.56 -3.46
CA VAL A 51 -16.37 1.79 -3.23
C VAL A 51 -16.02 3.24 -3.53
N ASN A 52 -15.39 3.92 -2.56
CA ASN A 52 -14.83 5.26 -2.73
C ASN A 52 -13.44 5.15 -3.34
N TYR A 53 -13.17 5.96 -4.35
CA TYR A 53 -11.85 5.99 -5.00
C TYR A 53 -11.49 7.41 -5.46
N LEU A 54 -10.20 7.61 -5.62
CA LEU A 54 -9.58 8.78 -6.23
C LEU A 54 -9.22 8.43 -7.68
N ASP A 55 -9.47 9.36 -8.60
CA ASP A 55 -9.03 9.31 -9.99
C ASP A 55 -8.43 10.67 -10.36
N ILE A 56 -7.14 10.71 -10.63
CA ILE A 56 -6.41 11.96 -10.88
C ILE A 56 -5.27 11.74 -11.88
N GLY A 57 -4.98 12.78 -12.64
CA GLY A 57 -3.93 12.77 -13.65
C GLY A 57 -4.45 12.32 -15.01
N GLU A 58 -3.82 12.86 -16.04
CA GLU A 58 -4.05 12.51 -17.45
C GLU A 58 -2.70 12.08 -17.98
N GLY A 59 -2.42 10.79 -17.95
CA GLY A 59 -1.19 10.26 -18.55
C GLY A 59 -1.32 10.08 -20.06
N PRO A 60 -0.19 9.94 -20.78
CA PRO A 60 -0.20 9.46 -22.15
C PRO A 60 -0.89 8.10 -22.24
N GLU A 61 -1.65 7.85 -23.31
CA GLU A 61 -2.35 6.57 -23.52
C GLU A 61 -1.38 5.36 -23.58
N GLU A 62 -0.12 5.62 -23.89
CA GLU A 62 0.93 4.60 -23.98
C GLU A 62 1.49 4.16 -22.64
N LEU A 63 1.13 4.84 -21.55
CA LEU A 63 1.58 4.50 -20.19
C LEU A 63 0.42 3.96 -19.35
N GLU A 64 0.67 2.82 -18.72
CA GLU A 64 -0.32 2.16 -17.88
C GLU A 64 -0.69 3.05 -16.66
N PRO A 65 -1.98 3.11 -16.28
CA PRO A 65 -2.41 3.79 -15.05
C PRO A 65 -1.77 3.15 -13.81
N ILE A 66 -1.48 3.98 -12.80
CA ILE A 66 -1.00 3.47 -11.50
C ILE A 66 -2.18 3.26 -10.56
N VAL A 67 -2.30 2.05 -10.01
CA VAL A 67 -3.30 1.68 -9.00
C VAL A 67 -2.65 1.50 -7.65
N PHE A 68 -3.00 2.35 -6.68
CA PHE A 68 -2.54 2.27 -5.30
C PHE A 68 -3.51 1.53 -4.40
N VAL A 69 -3.01 0.51 -3.68
CA VAL A 69 -3.78 -0.29 -2.73
C VAL A 69 -3.23 -0.11 -1.32
N HIS A 70 -4.05 0.40 -0.39
CA HIS A 70 -3.64 0.68 0.99
C HIS A 70 -3.58 -0.57 1.87
N GLY A 71 -2.87 -0.47 3.00
CA GLY A 71 -2.77 -1.51 4.00
C GLY A 71 -3.93 -1.58 4.99
N LEU A 72 -3.84 -2.49 5.95
CA LEU A 72 -4.80 -2.62 7.06
C LEU A 72 -4.93 -1.30 7.83
N ALA A 73 -6.15 -0.94 8.19
CA ALA A 73 -6.49 0.35 8.82
C ALA A 73 -6.16 1.59 7.96
N GLY A 74 -5.84 1.40 6.67
CA GLY A 74 -5.52 2.46 5.74
C GLY A 74 -6.73 3.03 5.01
N GLN A 75 -6.42 3.89 4.07
CA GLN A 75 -7.32 4.55 3.13
C GLN A 75 -6.48 5.15 1.99
N TRP A 76 -7.10 5.64 0.91
CA TRP A 76 -6.36 6.22 -0.22
C TRP A 76 -5.34 7.30 0.21
N GLN A 77 -5.61 8.03 1.30
CA GLN A 77 -4.72 9.05 1.83
C GLN A 77 -3.38 8.52 2.35
N ASN A 78 -3.19 7.21 2.49
CA ASN A 78 -1.86 6.67 2.77
C ASN A 78 -0.83 7.07 1.72
N TRP A 79 -1.29 7.41 0.50
CA TRP A 79 -0.49 7.74 -0.67
C TRP A 79 -0.39 9.24 -0.97
N LEU A 80 -0.78 10.12 -0.02
CA LEU A 80 -0.78 11.57 -0.20
C LEU A 80 0.55 12.16 -0.68
N GLU A 81 1.67 11.61 -0.24
CA GLU A 81 3.01 12.06 -0.65
C GLU A 81 3.47 11.48 -2.00
N ASN A 82 2.69 10.58 -2.61
CA ASN A 82 3.08 9.85 -3.81
C ASN A 82 2.18 10.18 -5.01
N ILE A 83 0.88 10.26 -4.79
CA ILE A 83 -0.13 10.56 -5.82
C ILE A 83 0.21 11.83 -6.62
N PRO A 84 0.55 12.99 -5.99
CA PRO A 84 0.78 14.20 -6.76
C PRO A 84 1.95 14.09 -7.74
N ARG A 85 2.99 13.33 -7.37
CA ARG A 85 4.16 13.13 -8.24
C ARG A 85 3.85 12.15 -9.36
N ALA A 86 3.15 11.06 -9.05
CA ALA A 86 2.72 10.07 -10.02
C ALA A 86 1.74 10.67 -11.05
N ALA A 87 0.79 11.50 -10.59
CA ALA A 87 -0.22 12.13 -11.42
C ALA A 87 0.31 13.17 -12.41
N GLN A 88 1.58 13.59 -12.29
CA GLN A 88 2.23 14.41 -13.32
C GLN A 88 2.59 13.63 -14.58
N GLU A 89 2.71 12.31 -14.47
CA GLU A 89 3.20 11.44 -15.55
C GLU A 89 2.14 10.44 -16.01
N ARG A 90 1.22 10.03 -15.12
CA ARG A 90 0.27 8.94 -15.39
C ARG A 90 -1.09 9.20 -14.75
N ARG A 91 -2.13 8.55 -15.26
CA ARG A 91 -3.40 8.45 -14.55
C ARG A 91 -3.20 7.62 -13.28
N VAL A 92 -3.76 8.09 -12.18
CA VAL A 92 -3.59 7.47 -10.85
C VAL A 92 -4.95 7.17 -10.25
N ILE A 93 -5.13 5.91 -9.85
CA ILE A 93 -6.28 5.44 -9.10
C ILE A 93 -5.82 5.05 -7.70
N ALA A 94 -6.53 5.50 -6.68
CA ALA A 94 -6.32 5.05 -5.31
C ALA A 94 -7.67 4.86 -4.63
N MET A 95 -7.89 3.70 -4.03
CA MET A 95 -9.21 3.35 -3.49
C MET A 95 -9.22 3.22 -1.97
N ASP A 96 -10.40 3.33 -1.39
CA ASP A 96 -10.69 2.83 -0.06
C ASP A 96 -11.25 1.41 -0.20
N LEU A 97 -10.54 0.41 0.27
CA LEU A 97 -11.04 -0.97 0.27
C LEU A 97 -12.35 -1.07 1.06
N PRO A 98 -13.29 -1.96 0.67
CA PRO A 98 -14.53 -2.17 1.42
C PRO A 98 -14.28 -2.41 2.92
N GLY A 99 -14.99 -1.66 3.76
CA GLY A 99 -14.81 -1.64 5.21
C GLY A 99 -13.81 -0.60 5.73
N PHE A 100 -13.16 0.17 4.84
CA PHE A 100 -12.18 1.20 5.17
C PHE A 100 -12.52 2.56 4.53
N GLY A 101 -11.83 3.62 4.98
CA GLY A 101 -12.01 4.96 4.45
C GLY A 101 -13.47 5.42 4.43
N LEU A 102 -13.97 5.75 3.26
CA LEU A 102 -15.37 6.10 2.99
C LEU A 102 -16.17 4.96 2.33
N SER A 103 -15.54 3.80 2.10
CA SER A 103 -16.21 2.61 1.59
C SER A 103 -16.91 1.85 2.72
N PRO A 104 -18.20 1.49 2.58
CA PRO A 104 -18.92 0.70 3.56
C PRO A 104 -18.37 -0.73 3.66
N MET A 105 -18.86 -1.49 4.63
CA MET A 105 -18.61 -2.93 4.72
C MET A 105 -19.10 -3.63 3.46
N PRO A 106 -18.34 -4.62 2.94
CA PRO A 106 -18.82 -5.45 1.83
C PRO A 106 -19.98 -6.33 2.26
N ARG A 107 -20.76 -6.82 1.30
CA ARG A 107 -21.83 -7.78 1.56
C ARG A 107 -21.28 -9.17 1.88
N ASP A 108 -20.23 -9.55 1.17
CA ASP A 108 -19.56 -10.84 1.37
C ASP A 108 -18.50 -10.74 2.48
N PRO A 109 -18.17 -11.85 3.14
CA PRO A 109 -17.08 -11.90 4.10
C PRO A 109 -15.76 -11.42 3.52
N ILE A 110 -15.04 -10.58 4.26
CA ILE A 110 -13.72 -10.08 3.87
C ILE A 110 -12.73 -11.25 3.74
N SER A 111 -12.05 -11.32 2.60
CA SER A 111 -10.95 -12.24 2.35
C SER A 111 -9.92 -11.59 1.41
N ILE A 112 -8.67 -12.02 1.45
CA ILE A 112 -7.63 -11.49 0.54
C ILE A 112 -7.99 -11.76 -0.92
N PRO A 113 -8.40 -12.99 -1.32
CA PRO A 113 -8.88 -13.22 -2.67
C PRO A 113 -10.12 -12.39 -3.05
N GLY A 114 -11.02 -12.12 -2.09
CA GLY A 114 -12.19 -11.27 -2.30
C GLY A 114 -11.81 -9.80 -2.57
N TYR A 115 -10.85 -9.28 -1.83
CA TYR A 115 -10.29 -7.96 -2.11
C TYR A 115 -9.58 -7.92 -3.48
N GLY A 116 -8.86 -8.98 -3.86
CA GLY A 116 -8.27 -9.08 -5.20
C GLY A 116 -9.32 -8.93 -6.30
N ARG A 117 -10.42 -9.67 -6.22
CA ARG A 117 -11.56 -9.54 -7.16
C ARG A 117 -12.20 -8.16 -7.13
N CYS A 118 -12.31 -7.53 -5.96
CA CYS A 118 -12.85 -6.17 -5.84
C CYS A 118 -11.96 -5.15 -6.57
N VAL A 119 -10.64 -5.22 -6.38
CA VAL A 119 -9.68 -4.35 -7.08
C VAL A 119 -9.73 -4.56 -8.58
N GLU A 120 -9.79 -5.82 -9.03
CA GLU A 120 -9.95 -6.16 -10.45
C GLU A 120 -11.26 -5.60 -11.02
N ALA A 121 -12.37 -5.78 -10.33
CA ALA A 121 -13.66 -5.25 -10.77
C ALA A 121 -13.68 -3.72 -10.86
N ILE A 122 -12.91 -3.01 -10.01
CA ILE A 122 -12.74 -1.57 -10.12
C ILE A 122 -11.95 -1.23 -11.39
N CYS A 123 -10.85 -1.92 -11.65
CA CYS A 123 -10.06 -1.72 -12.87
C CYS A 123 -10.88 -1.96 -14.13
N ASP A 124 -11.67 -3.03 -14.14
CA ASP A 124 -12.56 -3.38 -15.25
C ASP A 124 -13.63 -2.30 -15.48
N ARG A 125 -14.34 -1.88 -14.41
CA ARG A 125 -15.38 -0.85 -14.48
C ARG A 125 -14.87 0.53 -14.91
N LEU A 126 -13.59 0.83 -14.65
CA LEU A 126 -12.92 2.06 -15.06
C LEU A 126 -12.23 1.92 -16.42
N GLU A 127 -12.38 0.77 -17.07
CA GLU A 127 -11.81 0.45 -18.39
C GLU A 127 -10.29 0.70 -18.46
N LEU A 128 -9.57 0.34 -17.34
CA LEU A 128 -8.15 0.69 -17.23
C LEU A 128 -7.22 -0.14 -18.13
N GLY A 129 -7.68 -1.25 -18.68
CA GLY A 129 -6.78 -2.17 -19.39
C GLY A 129 -5.74 -2.78 -18.46
N ARG A 130 -4.47 -2.77 -18.86
CA ARG A 130 -3.35 -3.12 -17.98
C ARG A 130 -3.07 -1.98 -17.00
N VAL A 131 -2.52 -2.31 -15.84
CA VAL A 131 -2.19 -1.32 -14.81
C VAL A 131 -0.86 -1.64 -14.14
N ASP A 132 -0.17 -0.61 -13.67
CA ASP A 132 0.91 -0.74 -12.71
C ASP A 132 0.31 -0.72 -11.30
N MET A 133 0.54 -1.78 -10.51
CA MET A 133 -0.09 -1.90 -9.20
C MET A 133 0.92 -1.74 -8.07
N VAL A 134 0.62 -0.83 -7.15
CA VAL A 134 1.48 -0.52 -5.99
C VAL A 134 0.69 -0.76 -4.70
N GLY A 135 1.10 -1.72 -3.90
CA GLY A 135 0.41 -2.10 -2.67
C GLY A 135 1.29 -2.07 -1.43
N ASN A 136 0.78 -1.49 -0.33
CA ASN A 136 1.47 -1.49 0.95
C ASN A 136 0.84 -2.47 1.95
N SER A 137 1.66 -3.26 2.64
CA SER A 137 1.21 -4.15 3.72
C SER A 137 0.15 -5.15 3.24
N MET A 138 -1.06 -5.15 3.81
CA MET A 138 -2.21 -5.91 3.29
C MET A 138 -2.51 -5.54 1.82
N GLY A 139 -2.33 -4.28 1.43
CA GLY A 139 -2.48 -3.85 0.03
C GLY A 139 -1.46 -4.51 -0.91
N GLY A 140 -0.23 -4.75 -0.44
CA GLY A 140 0.78 -5.53 -1.17
C GLY A 140 0.40 -7.00 -1.32
N PHE A 141 -0.20 -7.58 -0.27
CA PHE A 141 -0.77 -8.93 -0.32
C PHE A 141 -1.88 -9.04 -1.37
N ILE A 142 -2.79 -8.05 -1.37
CA ILE A 142 -3.90 -7.97 -2.34
C ILE A 142 -3.37 -7.77 -3.76
N ALA A 143 -2.38 -6.88 -3.95
CA ALA A 143 -1.77 -6.63 -5.25
C ALA A 143 -1.11 -7.89 -5.84
N ALA A 144 -0.37 -8.64 -5.01
CA ALA A 144 0.18 -9.94 -5.40
C ALA A 144 -0.90 -10.96 -5.73
N GLU A 145 -2.00 -10.97 -4.97
CA GLU A 145 -3.16 -11.85 -5.26
C GLU A 145 -3.83 -11.50 -6.60
N VAL A 146 -3.96 -10.21 -6.95
CA VAL A 146 -4.45 -9.79 -8.27
C VAL A 146 -3.52 -10.28 -9.38
N ALA A 147 -2.21 -10.15 -9.21
CA ALA A 147 -1.23 -10.61 -10.18
C ALA A 147 -1.27 -12.14 -10.39
N ILE A 148 -1.72 -12.90 -9.40
CA ILE A 148 -1.95 -14.34 -9.49
C ILE A 148 -3.30 -14.67 -10.13
N GLN A 149 -4.37 -13.96 -9.74
CA GLN A 149 -5.73 -14.23 -10.23
C GLN A 149 -5.94 -13.82 -11.68
N VAL A 150 -5.40 -12.65 -12.06
CA VAL A 150 -5.60 -12.01 -13.37
C VAL A 150 -4.26 -11.43 -13.85
N PRO A 151 -3.31 -12.32 -14.22
CA PRO A 151 -1.95 -11.91 -14.56
C PRO A 151 -1.89 -10.93 -15.75
N GLU A 152 -2.84 -10.98 -16.68
CA GLU A 152 -2.94 -10.08 -17.82
C GLU A 152 -3.30 -8.64 -17.43
N ARG A 153 -3.87 -8.44 -16.24
CA ARG A 153 -4.22 -7.12 -15.72
C ARG A 153 -3.00 -6.30 -15.30
N ILE A 154 -1.95 -6.94 -14.85
CA ILE A 154 -0.78 -6.26 -14.27
C ILE A 154 0.33 -6.13 -15.29
N ASP A 155 0.80 -4.89 -15.51
CA ASP A 155 2.03 -4.62 -16.26
C ASP A 155 3.25 -4.76 -15.37
N GLN A 156 3.31 -3.96 -14.30
CA GLN A 156 4.37 -4.01 -13.30
C GLN A 156 3.78 -4.03 -11.89
N LEU A 157 4.44 -4.72 -10.97
CA LEU A 157 4.00 -4.90 -9.59
C LEU A 157 5.00 -4.28 -8.61
N MET A 158 4.52 -3.46 -7.67
CA MET A 158 5.34 -2.94 -6.59
C MET A 158 4.80 -3.36 -5.21
N LEU A 159 5.56 -4.17 -4.49
CA LEU A 159 5.24 -4.69 -3.18
C LEU A 159 5.95 -3.88 -2.09
N VAL A 160 5.20 -3.13 -1.29
CA VAL A 160 5.74 -2.22 -0.27
C VAL A 160 5.48 -2.78 1.11
N SER A 161 6.51 -3.29 1.80
CA SER A 161 6.36 -3.91 3.13
C SER A 161 5.18 -4.90 3.17
N ALA A 162 5.05 -5.75 2.14
CA ALA A 162 3.85 -6.55 1.88
C ALA A 162 3.62 -7.65 2.93
N ALA A 163 2.38 -7.88 3.32
CA ALA A 163 1.98 -9.02 4.14
C ALA A 163 1.92 -10.33 3.31
N GLY A 164 1.76 -11.47 3.99
CA GLY A 164 1.52 -12.77 3.34
C GLY A 164 2.57 -13.84 3.61
N ILE A 165 3.79 -13.49 4.04
CA ILE A 165 4.84 -14.47 4.37
C ILE A 165 4.78 -14.83 5.87
N THR A 166 5.26 -13.94 6.74
CA THR A 166 5.29 -14.21 8.19
C THR A 166 3.88 -14.28 8.79
N SER A 167 2.90 -13.58 8.23
CA SER A 167 1.51 -13.60 8.72
C SER A 167 0.92 -15.01 8.76
N ALA A 168 1.25 -15.87 7.82
CA ALA A 168 0.80 -17.27 7.77
C ALA A 168 1.36 -18.14 8.93
N ASP A 169 2.45 -17.72 9.58
CA ASP A 169 3.13 -18.49 10.64
C ASP A 169 2.75 -18.04 12.07
N VAL A 170 1.83 -17.10 12.22
CA VAL A 170 1.57 -16.41 13.49
C VAL A 170 0.40 -17.05 14.25
N VAL A 171 0.47 -17.08 15.59
CA VAL A 171 -0.67 -17.45 16.46
C VAL A 171 -1.70 -16.32 16.48
N HIS A 172 -2.87 -16.57 15.90
CA HIS A 172 -3.88 -15.55 15.57
C HIS A 172 -4.50 -14.88 16.83
N GLY A 173 -4.86 -15.65 17.85
CA GLY A 173 -5.66 -15.15 18.99
C GLY A 173 -5.10 -13.91 19.70
N PRO A 174 -3.85 -13.93 20.21
CA PRO A 174 -3.27 -12.79 20.91
C PRO A 174 -3.08 -11.56 20.04
N ILE A 175 -2.76 -11.75 18.74
CA ILE A 175 -2.53 -10.64 17.79
C ILE A 175 -3.84 -9.98 17.40
N VAL A 176 -4.87 -10.76 17.09
CA VAL A 176 -6.20 -10.22 16.81
C VAL A 176 -6.71 -9.42 18.01
N LEU A 177 -6.53 -9.94 19.23
CA LEU A 177 -6.92 -9.23 20.46
C LEU A 177 -6.13 -7.92 20.65
N ALA A 178 -4.82 -7.97 20.48
CA ALA A 178 -3.96 -6.78 20.59
C ALA A 178 -4.28 -5.75 19.51
N GLY A 179 -4.47 -6.18 18.26
CA GLY A 179 -4.89 -5.33 17.14
C GLY A 179 -6.24 -4.66 17.40
N ARG A 180 -7.22 -5.42 17.90
CA ARG A 180 -8.55 -4.92 18.27
C ARG A 180 -8.49 -3.87 19.38
N VAL A 181 -7.77 -4.15 20.46
CA VAL A 181 -7.57 -3.19 21.57
C VAL A 181 -6.90 -1.92 21.06
N MET A 182 -5.85 -2.04 20.23
CA MET A 182 -5.16 -0.90 19.65
C MET A 182 -6.06 -0.11 18.69
N SER A 183 -6.84 -0.77 17.84
CA SER A 183 -7.72 -0.08 16.88
C SER A 183 -8.79 0.74 17.60
N VAL A 184 -9.40 0.19 18.66
CA VAL A 184 -10.41 0.89 19.48
C VAL A 184 -9.78 2.08 20.21
N LEU A 185 -8.61 1.91 20.84
CA LEU A 185 -7.91 3.01 21.54
C LEU A 185 -7.51 4.13 20.58
N VAL A 186 -6.97 3.78 19.41
CA VAL A 186 -6.56 4.75 18.38
C VAL A 186 -7.79 5.45 17.80
N ALA A 187 -8.85 4.72 17.48
CA ALA A 187 -10.10 5.30 16.99
C ALA A 187 -10.68 6.33 17.95
N HIS A 188 -10.73 5.98 19.25
CA HIS A 188 -11.35 6.85 20.26
C HIS A 188 -10.52 8.11 20.54
N THR A 189 -9.19 8.01 20.48
CA THR A 189 -8.28 9.11 20.85
C THR A 189 -7.82 9.96 19.66
N ALA A 190 -7.59 9.37 18.50
CA ALA A 190 -6.93 10.04 17.39
C ALA A 190 -7.91 10.63 16.35
N ALA A 191 -9.01 9.94 16.02
CA ALA A 191 -9.97 10.41 15.03
C ALA A 191 -10.65 11.73 15.42
N GLN A 192 -10.72 12.07 16.70
CA GLN A 192 -11.39 13.27 17.19
C GLN A 192 -10.47 14.48 17.43
N ARG A 193 -9.12 14.33 17.36
CA ARG A 193 -8.19 15.40 17.78
C ARG A 193 -7.00 15.60 16.85
N ARG A 194 -7.12 16.53 15.91
CA ARG A 194 -5.96 17.09 15.18
C ARG A 194 -4.82 17.51 16.12
N SER A 195 -5.16 17.99 17.33
CA SER A 195 -4.18 18.36 18.37
C SER A 195 -3.31 17.18 18.83
N PHE A 196 -3.78 15.94 18.73
CA PHE A 196 -3.02 14.75 19.08
C PHE A 196 -1.91 14.47 18.06
N ALA A 197 -2.23 14.55 16.78
CA ALA A 197 -1.24 14.45 15.70
C ALA A 197 -0.22 15.61 15.75
N GLY A 198 -0.63 16.79 16.21
CA GLY A 198 0.21 17.99 16.31
C GLY A 198 1.37 17.87 17.29
N ARG A 199 1.25 17.03 18.34
CA ARG A 199 2.30 16.88 19.36
C ARG A 199 3.27 15.77 18.99
N PRO A 200 4.60 16.04 18.84
CA PRO A 200 5.58 15.04 18.43
C PRO A 200 5.61 13.80 19.31
N VAL A 201 5.44 13.95 20.62
CA VAL A 201 5.48 12.82 21.58
C VAL A 201 4.27 11.89 21.40
N THR A 202 3.05 12.44 21.27
CA THR A 202 1.85 11.63 21.08
C THR A 202 1.82 10.97 19.70
N ARG A 203 2.27 11.69 18.65
CA ARG A 203 2.46 11.13 17.31
C ARG A 203 3.48 9.98 17.33
N HIS A 204 4.59 10.17 18.06
CA HIS A 204 5.59 9.11 18.22
C HIS A 204 4.99 7.86 18.87
N ALA A 205 4.30 8.02 19.99
CA ALA A 205 3.70 6.90 20.72
C ALA A 205 2.67 6.15 19.84
N ALA A 206 1.83 6.87 19.10
CA ALA A 206 0.78 6.27 18.28
C ALA A 206 1.31 5.52 17.05
N LEU A 207 2.40 5.99 16.43
CA LEU A 207 2.95 5.41 15.21
C LEU A 207 4.28 4.67 15.43
N ALA A 208 4.66 4.38 16.67
CA ALA A 208 5.96 3.80 17.01
C ALA A 208 6.23 2.42 16.39
N LEU A 209 5.19 1.64 16.09
CA LEU A 209 5.32 0.35 15.40
C LEU A 209 5.29 0.51 13.88
N VAL A 210 4.67 1.57 13.37
CA VAL A 210 4.42 1.78 11.95
C VAL A 210 5.57 2.52 11.27
N ALA A 211 6.11 3.54 11.95
CA ALA A 211 7.18 4.37 11.40
C ALA A 211 8.44 4.34 12.27
N ARG A 212 9.60 4.50 11.65
CA ARG A 212 10.90 4.52 12.35
C ARG A 212 11.06 5.75 13.25
N HIS A 213 10.73 6.94 12.75
CA HIS A 213 10.83 8.21 13.47
C HIS A 213 9.51 9.01 13.44
N PRO A 214 8.41 8.52 14.06
CA PRO A 214 7.08 9.11 13.92
C PRO A 214 7.00 10.59 14.27
N SER A 215 7.79 11.05 15.24
CA SER A 215 7.85 12.47 15.65
C SER A 215 8.38 13.40 14.56
N ARG A 216 9.05 12.86 13.53
CA ARG A 216 9.59 13.63 12.37
C ARG A 216 8.58 13.76 11.24
N LEU A 217 7.59 12.88 11.14
CA LEU A 217 6.52 13.02 10.16
C LEU A 217 5.78 14.35 10.37
N LYS A 218 5.32 14.97 9.29
CA LYS A 218 4.49 16.17 9.37
C LYS A 218 3.16 15.85 10.07
N ALA A 219 2.70 16.78 10.91
CA ALA A 219 1.51 16.56 11.75
C ALA A 219 0.22 16.37 10.93
N ASP A 220 0.08 17.13 9.88
CA ASP A 220 -1.05 17.05 8.94
C ASP A 220 -1.03 15.76 8.14
N LEU A 221 0.14 15.32 7.63
CA LEU A 221 0.29 14.03 6.98
C LEU A 221 -0.09 12.89 7.94
N ALA A 222 0.47 12.89 9.15
CA ALA A 222 0.16 11.87 10.14
C ALA A 222 -1.35 11.80 10.45
N TYR A 223 -2.01 12.96 10.52
CA TYR A 223 -3.45 13.03 10.74
C TYR A 223 -4.25 12.51 9.56
N GLU A 224 -4.04 13.06 8.37
CA GLU A 224 -4.85 12.72 7.18
C GLU A 224 -4.60 11.28 6.72
N ALA A 225 -3.33 10.83 6.70
CA ALA A 225 -2.98 9.51 6.18
C ALA A 225 -3.23 8.36 7.17
N PHE A 226 -3.02 8.58 8.48
CA PHE A 226 -3.00 7.45 9.42
C PHE A 226 -4.02 7.54 10.56
N PHE A 227 -4.33 8.74 11.08
CA PHE A 227 -5.24 8.85 12.22
C PHE A 227 -6.71 8.98 11.80
N LYS A 228 -6.98 9.69 10.74
CA LYS A 228 -8.35 9.93 10.25
C LYS A 228 -9.05 8.65 9.79
N GLY A 229 -8.30 7.72 9.20
CA GLY A 229 -8.79 6.41 8.73
C GLY A 229 -8.87 5.33 9.80
N ALA A 230 -8.38 5.56 11.02
CA ALA A 230 -8.36 4.54 12.07
C ALA A 230 -9.76 4.17 12.59
N GLY A 231 -9.92 2.92 13.07
CA GLY A 231 -11.14 2.44 13.72
C GLY A 231 -12.30 2.14 12.78
N LYS A 232 -12.01 1.78 11.54
CA LYS A 232 -13.02 1.38 10.57
C LYS A 232 -13.54 -0.05 10.83
N PRO A 233 -14.80 -0.34 10.46
CA PRO A 233 -15.46 -1.60 10.81
C PRO A 233 -14.79 -2.85 10.18
N GLY A 234 -14.13 -2.71 9.03
CA GLY A 234 -13.46 -3.81 8.35
C GLY A 234 -12.16 -4.31 9.00
N PHE A 235 -11.65 -3.62 10.05
CA PHE A 235 -10.34 -3.92 10.62
C PHE A 235 -10.19 -5.36 11.12
N ASP A 236 -11.12 -5.81 11.97
CA ASP A 236 -11.04 -7.14 12.60
C ASP A 236 -11.13 -8.28 11.57
N ASP A 237 -12.04 -8.14 10.60
CA ASP A 237 -12.27 -9.15 9.56
C ASP A 237 -11.10 -9.19 8.57
N ALA A 238 -10.58 -8.02 8.17
CA ALA A 238 -9.43 -7.94 7.28
C ALA A 238 -8.12 -8.43 7.94
N LEU A 239 -7.95 -8.18 9.24
CA LEU A 239 -6.82 -8.72 9.99
C LEU A 239 -6.89 -10.27 10.03
N ARG A 240 -8.07 -10.86 10.34
CA ARG A 240 -8.27 -12.30 10.30
C ARG A 240 -8.00 -12.85 8.89
N ALA A 241 -8.59 -12.25 7.87
CA ALA A 241 -8.38 -12.66 6.48
C ALA A 241 -6.90 -12.66 6.07
N SER A 242 -6.11 -11.68 6.58
CA SER A 242 -4.68 -11.60 6.31
C SER A 242 -3.85 -12.66 7.06
N LEU A 243 -4.36 -13.15 8.21
CA LEU A 243 -3.70 -14.18 9.00
C LEU A 243 -4.09 -15.61 8.56
N ASP A 244 -5.31 -15.78 8.06
CA ASP A 244 -5.88 -17.08 7.71
C ASP A 244 -5.53 -17.53 6.26
N TYR A 245 -4.99 -16.62 5.43
CA TYR A 245 -4.68 -16.91 4.04
C TYR A 245 -3.17 -17.06 3.81
N ASP A 246 -2.78 -18.23 3.29
CA ASP A 246 -1.39 -18.53 2.88
C ASP A 246 -1.36 -18.73 1.36
N PHE A 247 -0.58 -17.91 0.67
CA PHE A 247 -0.42 -17.97 -0.78
C PHE A 247 1.04 -18.21 -1.23
N ARG A 248 1.93 -18.53 -0.29
CA ARG A 248 3.38 -18.67 -0.55
C ARG A 248 3.69 -19.62 -1.70
N ASP A 249 2.95 -20.73 -1.79
CA ASP A 249 3.12 -21.71 -2.85
C ASP A 249 2.70 -21.18 -4.24
N ARG A 250 1.92 -20.08 -4.27
CA ARG A 250 1.43 -19.46 -5.49
C ARG A 250 2.27 -18.26 -5.95
N LEU A 251 3.15 -17.71 -5.10
CA LEU A 251 4.03 -16.60 -5.47
C LEU A 251 4.88 -16.85 -6.73
N PRO A 252 5.33 -18.10 -7.02
CA PRO A 252 6.00 -18.40 -8.27
C PRO A 252 5.13 -18.26 -9.54
N GLU A 253 3.81 -18.09 -9.40
CA GLU A 253 2.90 -17.81 -10.52
C GLU A 253 3.01 -16.37 -11.02
N ILE A 254 3.49 -15.44 -10.19
CA ILE A 254 3.70 -14.02 -10.54
C ILE A 254 4.84 -13.93 -11.57
N ARG A 255 4.54 -13.44 -12.76
CA ARG A 255 5.46 -13.33 -13.91
C ARG A 255 5.81 -11.88 -14.24
N GLN A 256 5.05 -10.94 -13.72
CA GLN A 256 5.25 -9.53 -13.97
C GLN A 256 6.54 -9.03 -13.30
N PRO A 257 7.26 -8.10 -13.93
CA PRO A 257 8.37 -7.42 -13.28
C PRO A 257 7.91 -6.88 -11.93
N THR A 258 8.63 -7.24 -10.86
CA THR A 258 8.21 -6.93 -9.48
C THR A 258 9.31 -6.20 -8.72
N LEU A 259 9.01 -5.00 -8.21
CA LEU A 259 9.86 -4.28 -7.27
C LEU A 259 9.36 -4.48 -5.84
N ILE A 260 10.24 -4.97 -4.97
CA ILE A 260 9.95 -5.20 -3.56
C ILE A 260 10.66 -4.11 -2.75
N VAL A 261 9.90 -3.21 -2.11
CA VAL A 261 10.44 -2.10 -1.30
C VAL A 261 10.12 -2.31 0.17
N TRP A 262 11.14 -2.19 1.01
CA TRP A 262 11.00 -2.46 2.45
C TRP A 262 11.78 -1.48 3.30
N GLY A 263 11.25 -1.17 4.49
CA GLY A 263 12.03 -0.46 5.51
C GLY A 263 12.91 -1.43 6.31
N GLU A 264 14.19 -1.08 6.50
CA GLU A 264 15.14 -1.86 7.31
C GLU A 264 14.64 -2.08 8.75
N ASN A 265 13.88 -1.11 9.28
CA ASN A 265 13.40 -1.09 10.65
C ASN A 265 11.90 -1.36 10.77
N ASP A 266 11.31 -2.09 9.82
CA ASP A 266 9.92 -2.48 9.88
C ASP A 266 9.65 -3.35 11.12
N SER A 267 8.79 -2.84 12.02
CA SER A 267 8.44 -3.51 13.27
C SER A 267 7.14 -4.32 13.15
N ILE A 268 6.45 -4.25 12.03
CA ILE A 268 5.20 -4.97 11.78
C ILE A 268 5.47 -6.22 10.96
N ILE A 269 6.10 -6.06 9.78
CA ILE A 269 6.45 -7.16 8.90
C ILE A 269 7.97 -7.19 8.74
N PRO A 270 8.63 -8.26 9.18
CA PRO A 270 10.08 -8.28 9.25
C PRO A 270 10.72 -8.21 7.85
N VAL A 271 11.81 -7.47 7.72
CA VAL A 271 12.53 -7.26 6.44
C VAL A 271 13.01 -8.57 5.78
N ARG A 272 13.11 -9.67 6.52
CA ARG A 272 13.38 -11.01 5.95
C ARG A 272 12.30 -11.47 4.98
N ASP A 273 11.05 -10.98 5.14
CA ASP A 273 9.95 -11.31 4.22
C ASP A 273 10.21 -10.74 2.81
N ALA A 274 10.89 -9.58 2.71
CA ALA A 274 11.36 -9.06 1.42
C ALA A 274 12.31 -10.03 0.69
N GLN A 275 13.17 -10.73 1.43
CA GLN A 275 14.07 -11.73 0.86
C GLN A 275 13.29 -12.95 0.39
N GLU A 276 12.25 -13.33 1.12
CA GLU A 276 11.42 -14.48 0.75
C GLU A 276 10.53 -14.17 -0.47
N PHE A 277 9.95 -12.98 -0.56
CA PHE A 277 9.27 -12.53 -1.77
C PHE A 277 10.21 -12.56 -2.99
N GLU A 278 11.44 -11.99 -2.87
CA GLU A 278 12.42 -12.00 -3.95
C GLU A 278 12.85 -13.42 -4.36
N ARG A 279 12.93 -14.34 -3.41
CA ARG A 279 13.24 -15.74 -3.68
C ARG A 279 12.14 -16.48 -4.43
N LEU A 280 10.87 -16.15 -4.14
CA LEU A 280 9.69 -16.85 -4.65
C LEU A 280 9.16 -16.28 -5.96
N ILE A 281 9.26 -14.96 -6.17
CA ILE A 281 8.80 -14.30 -7.39
C ILE A 281 9.94 -14.28 -8.42
N PRO A 282 9.79 -14.95 -9.59
CA PRO A 282 10.90 -15.16 -10.52
C PRO A 282 11.53 -13.89 -11.10
N ASP A 283 10.71 -12.90 -11.49
CA ASP A 283 11.18 -11.63 -12.04
C ASP A 283 11.01 -10.53 -10.99
N SER A 284 11.85 -10.58 -9.96
CA SER A 284 11.77 -9.61 -8.88
C SER A 284 13.12 -9.11 -8.41
N ARG A 285 13.12 -7.88 -7.90
CA ARG A 285 14.26 -7.28 -7.19
C ARG A 285 13.79 -6.55 -5.95
N LYS A 286 14.64 -6.49 -4.92
CA LYS A 286 14.30 -5.78 -3.68
C LYS A 286 15.18 -4.56 -3.45
N VAL A 287 14.59 -3.56 -2.79
CA VAL A 287 15.26 -2.39 -2.23
C VAL A 287 14.91 -2.29 -0.76
N VAL A 288 15.93 -2.24 0.11
CA VAL A 288 15.75 -2.04 1.55
C VAL A 288 16.17 -0.61 1.89
N MET A 289 15.22 0.20 2.35
CA MET A 289 15.43 1.60 2.72
C MET A 289 15.94 1.70 4.17
N LYS A 290 17.12 2.28 4.35
CA LYS A 290 17.74 2.46 5.67
C LYS A 290 16.95 3.44 6.54
N GLU A 291 17.00 3.24 7.87
CA GLU A 291 16.32 4.10 8.87
C GLU A 291 14.84 4.37 8.52
N THR A 292 14.14 3.34 8.05
CA THR A 292 12.76 3.40 7.56
C THR A 292 11.95 2.26 8.18
N GLY A 293 10.72 2.52 8.56
CA GLY A 293 9.78 1.55 9.12
C GLY A 293 8.86 0.93 8.07
N HIS A 294 7.60 0.70 8.46
CA HIS A 294 6.59 -0.03 7.68
C HIS A 294 5.94 0.78 6.53
N ILE A 295 6.13 2.11 6.54
CA ILE A 295 5.47 3.02 5.59
C ILE A 295 6.49 3.88 4.82
N PRO A 296 7.41 3.25 4.05
CA PRO A 296 8.49 3.94 3.35
C PRO A 296 7.98 5.06 2.44
N MET A 297 6.79 4.90 1.83
CA MET A 297 6.14 5.88 0.96
C MET A 297 5.80 7.21 1.66
N ALA A 298 5.66 7.20 2.99
CA ALA A 298 5.38 8.39 3.81
C ALA A 298 6.60 8.84 4.63
N GLU A 299 7.52 7.91 4.94
CA GLU A 299 8.71 8.21 5.72
C GLU A 299 9.81 8.87 4.89
N ARG A 300 9.97 8.43 3.64
CA ARG A 300 10.98 8.92 2.67
C ARG A 300 10.37 9.09 1.28
N PRO A 301 9.38 10.01 1.14
CA PRO A 301 8.58 10.10 -0.07
C PRO A 301 9.38 10.43 -1.32
N GLU A 302 10.43 11.26 -1.23
CA GLU A 302 11.25 11.61 -2.40
C GLU A 302 12.00 10.38 -2.95
N THR A 303 12.71 9.65 -2.09
CA THR A 303 13.40 8.42 -2.49
C THR A 303 12.40 7.36 -2.95
N PHE A 304 11.26 7.22 -2.27
CA PHE A 304 10.23 6.26 -2.66
C PHE A 304 9.65 6.58 -4.04
N ASN A 305 9.25 7.83 -4.28
CA ASN A 305 8.70 8.26 -5.56
C ASN A 305 9.69 8.08 -6.71
N ARG A 306 10.96 8.41 -6.48
CA ARG A 306 12.03 8.17 -7.47
C ARG A 306 12.16 6.69 -7.80
N LEU A 307 12.28 5.81 -6.80
CA LEU A 307 12.37 4.35 -6.99
C LEU A 307 11.15 3.80 -7.74
N MET A 308 9.95 4.24 -7.38
CA MET A 308 8.71 3.84 -8.02
C MET A 308 8.72 4.24 -9.50
N LEU A 309 8.94 5.51 -9.80
CA LEU A 309 8.85 6.01 -11.18
C LEU A 309 10.01 5.50 -12.06
N GLU A 310 11.22 5.35 -11.53
CA GLU A 310 12.33 4.70 -12.22
C GLU A 310 11.97 3.25 -12.60
N PHE A 311 11.38 2.49 -11.67
CA PHE A 311 10.95 1.12 -11.92
C PHE A 311 9.84 1.07 -12.97
N LEU A 312 8.80 1.90 -12.83
CA LEU A 312 7.67 1.94 -13.75
C LEU A 312 8.03 2.50 -15.15
N ALA A 313 9.16 3.14 -15.31
CA ALA A 313 9.69 3.56 -16.61
C ALA A 313 10.47 2.45 -17.34
N GLU A 314 10.85 1.39 -16.63
CA GLU A 314 11.53 0.24 -17.22
C GLU A 314 10.50 -0.62 -17.97
N LYS A 315 10.60 -0.71 -19.30
CA LYS A 315 9.77 -1.63 -20.08
C LYS A 315 10.28 -3.05 -19.86
N GLY A 316 9.44 -3.90 -19.28
CA GLY A 316 9.75 -5.32 -19.13
C GLY A 316 9.91 -6.02 -20.50
N PRO A 317 10.64 -7.16 -20.55
CA PRO A 317 10.86 -7.90 -21.81
C PRO A 317 9.58 -8.39 -22.49
N ALA A 318 8.45 -8.47 -21.79
CA ALA A 318 7.16 -8.88 -22.35
C ALA A 318 6.44 -7.78 -23.15
N SER A 319 6.72 -6.50 -22.92
CA SER A 319 6.08 -5.39 -23.66
C SER A 319 6.69 -5.13 -25.04
N ALA A 320 7.81 -5.78 -25.37
CA ALA A 320 8.49 -5.66 -26.65
C ALA A 320 7.95 -6.63 -27.75
N GLY A 321 7.02 -7.53 -27.42
CA GLY A 321 6.68 -8.68 -28.25
C GLY A 321 5.37 -8.65 -29.03
N GLU A 322 4.47 -7.68 -28.83
CA GLU A 322 3.16 -7.65 -29.53
C GLU A 322 2.89 -6.35 -30.29
N ARG A 323 3.87 -5.90 -31.07
CA ARG A 323 3.57 -5.10 -32.25
C ARG A 323 3.84 -5.95 -33.47
N VAL A 324 2.92 -6.86 -33.78
CA VAL A 324 2.90 -7.52 -35.10
C VAL A 324 2.25 -6.55 -36.06
N ASP A 325 3.09 -6.01 -36.91
CA ASP A 325 2.73 -5.18 -38.07
C ASP A 325 1.65 -5.88 -38.89
N GLY A 326 0.45 -5.33 -38.88
CA GLY A 326 -0.59 -5.62 -39.86
C GLY A 326 -0.41 -4.76 -41.07
N GLU A 327 0.69 -4.86 -41.81
CA GLU A 327 0.74 -4.39 -43.19
C GLU A 327 0.26 -5.51 -44.14
N SER A 328 -0.97 -5.36 -44.57
CA SER A 328 -1.57 -6.06 -45.68
C SER A 328 -0.86 -5.64 -46.97
N GLU A 329 -0.12 -6.54 -47.57
CA GLU A 329 0.14 -6.49 -49.00
C GLU A 329 -1.16 -6.76 -49.77
N ALA A 330 -1.67 -5.70 -50.40
CA ALA A 330 -2.63 -5.81 -51.48
C ALA A 330 -1.85 -5.58 -52.78
N ALA A 331 -1.70 -6.63 -53.58
CA ALA A 331 -1.42 -6.57 -55.02
C ALA A 331 -2.55 -7.28 -55.74
#